data_38a6dc7f89eba18e73992e1ec28bd39b
#
_entry.id   38a6dc7f89eba18e73992e1ec28bd39b
#
_cell.length_a   1.000
_cell.length_b   1.000
_cell.length_c   1.000
_cell.angle_alpha   90.00
_cell.angle_beta   90.00
_cell.angle_gamma   90.00
#
_symmetry.space_group_name_H-M   'P 1'
#
loop_
_entity.id
_entity.type
_entity.pdbx_description
1 polymer ?
#
loop_
_entity_poly.entity_id
_entity_poly.type
_entity_poly.pdbx_seq_one_letter_code
_entity_poly.pdbx_strand_id
1 'polypeptide(L)'
;MDKGVYILLLKNNECRILTGARGEISFSAGWHGYVGSALGPGGLSRVLRHFRLNEKRDKRPRWHIDFLLLSPCFQVMRAYCIHTSEKIECLLAMQMTGKVISGFGSTDCSCKGHLFYFADDPHEDILHLVSSISEKEGPSSHTDILVP
;
A
#
# COMPACT_ATOMS: atom_id res chain seq x y z
N MET A 1 5.20 -17.45 -1.10
CA MET A 1 4.96 -16.81 0.22
C MET A 1 3.49 -16.93 0.60
N ASP A 2 3.20 -16.76 1.87
CA ASP A 2 1.84 -16.82 2.38
C ASP A 2 0.96 -15.74 1.79
N LYS A 3 -0.33 -15.98 1.81
CA LYS A 3 -1.33 -14.99 1.44
C LYS A 3 -1.50 -13.95 2.54
N GLY A 4 -1.93 -12.76 2.16
CA GLY A 4 -2.18 -11.71 3.14
C GLY A 4 -2.65 -10.42 2.52
N VAL A 5 -2.77 -9.41 3.37
CA VAL A 5 -2.99 -8.02 2.98
C VAL A 5 -1.84 -7.19 3.52
N TYR A 6 -1.62 -6.03 2.92
CA TYR A 6 -0.47 -5.22 3.30
C TYR A 6 -0.75 -3.73 3.17
N ILE A 7 0.03 -2.95 3.90
CA ILE A 7 0.14 -1.51 3.72
C ILE A 7 1.57 -1.22 3.27
N LEU A 8 1.70 -0.66 2.08
CA LEU A 8 2.99 -0.25 1.53
C LEU A 8 3.19 1.22 1.88
N LEU A 9 4.24 1.55 2.60
CA LEU A 9 4.53 2.91 3.03
C LEU A 9 5.61 3.51 2.15
N LEU A 10 5.28 4.63 1.50
CA LEU A 10 6.18 5.37 0.62
C LEU A 10 6.41 6.77 1.18
N LYS A 11 7.63 7.26 1.00
CA LYS A 11 7.98 8.66 1.26
C LYS A 11 8.18 9.35 -0.08
N ASN A 12 7.73 10.59 -0.20
CA ASN A 12 7.82 11.29 -1.48
C ASN A 12 8.12 12.79 -1.34
N ASN A 13 8.73 13.32 -2.39
CA ASN A 13 8.81 14.75 -2.63
C ASN A 13 7.52 15.20 -3.33
N GLU A 14 7.23 16.50 -3.28
CA GLU A 14 6.11 17.04 -4.05
C GLU A 14 6.34 16.78 -5.54
N CYS A 15 5.32 16.23 -6.22
CA CYS A 15 5.44 15.93 -7.64
C CYS A 15 4.08 15.71 -8.31
N ARG A 16 4.11 15.68 -9.63
CA ARG A 16 2.96 15.35 -10.46
C ARG A 16 3.28 14.07 -11.22
N ILE A 17 2.33 13.15 -11.24
CA ILE A 17 2.52 11.86 -11.89
C ILE A 17 1.36 11.61 -12.85
N LEU A 18 1.68 11.21 -14.07
CA LEU A 18 0.71 10.77 -15.04
C LEU A 18 0.34 9.31 -14.72
N THR A 19 -0.91 9.08 -14.34
CA THR A 19 -1.38 7.79 -13.83
C THR A 19 -2.36 7.09 -14.79
N GLY A 20 -2.01 7.03 -16.07
CA GLY A 20 -2.83 6.36 -17.07
C GLY A 20 -4.19 7.04 -17.25
N ALA A 21 -5.27 6.25 -17.19
CA ALA A 21 -6.63 6.74 -17.44
C ALA A 21 -7.10 7.83 -16.47
N ARG A 22 -6.50 7.94 -15.29
CA ARG A 22 -6.84 8.98 -14.31
C ARG A 22 -6.17 10.32 -14.61
N GLY A 23 -5.27 10.37 -15.59
CA GLY A 23 -4.54 11.57 -15.95
C GLY A 23 -3.47 11.94 -14.93
N GLU A 24 -3.11 13.23 -14.90
CA GLU A 24 -2.07 13.73 -14.01
C GLU A 24 -2.63 13.97 -12.61
N ILE A 25 -1.93 13.46 -11.60
CA ILE A 25 -2.26 13.66 -10.19
C ILE A 25 -1.10 14.37 -9.50
N SER A 26 -1.42 15.41 -8.73
CA SER A 26 -0.43 16.12 -7.90
C SER A 26 -0.37 15.47 -6.51
N PHE A 27 0.85 15.21 -6.05
CA PHE A 27 1.09 14.63 -4.73
C PHE A 27 1.88 15.60 -3.86
N SER A 28 1.36 15.90 -2.68
CA SER A 28 2.07 16.72 -1.70
C SER A 28 3.25 15.94 -1.13
N ALA A 29 4.33 16.64 -0.78
CA ALA A 29 5.47 16.02 -0.10
C ALA A 29 5.03 15.43 1.24
N GLY A 30 5.56 14.26 1.57
CA GLY A 30 5.23 13.58 2.83
C GLY A 30 5.27 12.08 2.66
N TRP A 31 4.22 11.42 3.14
CA TRP A 31 4.13 9.97 3.19
C TRP A 31 2.82 9.49 2.59
N HIS A 32 2.86 8.34 1.94
CA HIS A 32 1.67 7.70 1.39
C HIS A 32 1.63 6.24 1.81
N GLY A 33 0.47 5.80 2.28
CA GLY A 33 0.22 4.39 2.60
C GLY A 33 -0.75 3.80 1.60
N TYR A 34 -0.35 2.73 0.94
CA TYR A 34 -1.18 2.00 -0.02
C TYR A 34 -1.61 0.67 0.56
N VAL A 35 -2.93 0.46 0.64
CA VAL A 35 -3.51 -0.80 1.12
C VAL A 35 -3.70 -1.74 -0.07
N GLY A 36 -3.06 -2.89 -0.01
CA GLY A 36 -3.14 -3.88 -1.08
C GLY A 36 -3.47 -5.27 -0.58
N SER A 37 -3.93 -6.10 -1.51
CA SER A 37 -4.27 -7.50 -1.25
C SER A 37 -3.32 -8.42 -2.00
N ALA A 38 -2.91 -9.50 -1.35
CA ALA A 38 -2.02 -10.52 -1.90
C ALA A 38 -2.60 -11.91 -1.62
N LEU A 39 -3.87 -12.11 -1.98
CA LEU A 39 -4.59 -13.36 -1.79
C LEU A 39 -4.51 -14.30 -2.99
N GLY A 40 -3.98 -13.81 -4.11
CA GLY A 40 -3.78 -14.60 -5.32
C GLY A 40 -2.50 -15.45 -5.30
N PRO A 41 -2.16 -16.08 -6.42
CA PRO A 41 -0.93 -16.86 -6.54
C PRO A 41 0.31 -16.03 -6.20
N GLY A 42 1.26 -16.64 -5.50
CA GLY A 42 2.47 -15.96 -5.05
C GLY A 42 2.32 -15.23 -3.72
N GLY A 43 1.10 -14.89 -3.30
CA GLY A 43 0.83 -14.27 -2.01
C GLY A 43 1.61 -12.99 -1.79
N LEU A 44 2.16 -12.83 -0.60
CA LEU A 44 2.91 -11.63 -0.19
C LEU A 44 4.23 -11.41 -0.95
N SER A 45 4.61 -12.31 -1.87
CA SER A 45 5.72 -12.04 -2.78
C SER A 45 5.44 -10.80 -3.66
N ARG A 46 4.17 -10.39 -3.78
CA ARG A 46 3.79 -9.14 -4.44
C ARG A 46 4.48 -7.92 -3.80
N VAL A 47 4.68 -7.95 -2.48
CA VAL A 47 5.39 -6.88 -1.77
C VAL A 47 6.84 -6.79 -2.26
N LEU A 48 7.50 -7.93 -2.42
CA LEU A 48 8.87 -7.98 -2.94
C LEU A 48 8.94 -7.45 -4.37
N ARG A 49 7.90 -7.71 -5.17
CA ARG A 49 7.79 -7.15 -6.51
C ARG A 49 7.69 -5.61 -6.48
N HIS A 50 6.93 -5.07 -5.53
CA HIS A 50 6.85 -3.61 -5.35
C HIS A 50 8.21 -3.02 -4.99
N PHE A 51 8.94 -3.64 -4.08
CA PHE A 51 10.29 -3.22 -3.71
C PHE A 51 11.21 -3.21 -4.93
N ARG A 52 11.20 -4.30 -5.69
CA ARG A 52 12.04 -4.44 -6.87
C ARG A 52 11.70 -3.39 -7.93
N LEU A 53 10.42 -3.17 -8.19
CA LEU A 53 9.99 -2.20 -9.20
C LEU A 53 10.42 -0.78 -8.82
N ASN A 54 10.31 -0.42 -7.56
CA ASN A 54 10.76 0.90 -7.08
C ASN A 54 12.29 1.06 -7.18
N GLU A 55 13.03 -0.01 -6.95
CA GLU A 55 14.48 0.02 -7.05
C GLU A 55 14.96 0.05 -8.51
N LYS A 56 14.45 -0.85 -9.34
CA LYS A 56 14.92 -1.04 -10.73
C LYS A 56 14.24 -0.14 -11.75
N ARG A 57 12.95 0.14 -11.58
CA ARG A 57 12.13 0.96 -12.50
C ARG A 57 12.25 0.54 -13.96
N ASP A 58 12.31 -0.77 -14.19
CA ASP A 58 12.64 -1.38 -15.48
C ASP A 58 11.49 -2.09 -16.17
N LYS A 59 10.25 -1.92 -15.67
CA LYS A 59 9.07 -2.56 -16.24
C LYS A 59 7.95 -1.55 -16.43
N ARG A 60 7.00 -1.87 -17.32
CA ARG A 60 5.81 -1.05 -17.53
C ARG A 60 4.86 -1.16 -16.34
N PRO A 61 4.07 -0.11 -16.06
CA PRO A 61 3.09 -0.18 -14.99
C PRO A 61 2.00 -1.20 -15.30
N ARG A 62 1.62 -1.98 -14.30
CA ARG A 62 0.60 -3.01 -14.37
C ARG A 62 -0.60 -2.66 -13.50
N TRP A 63 -0.34 -2.07 -12.33
CA TRP A 63 -1.36 -1.61 -11.38
C TRP A 63 -1.20 -0.11 -11.12
N HIS A 64 -2.22 0.53 -10.55
CA HIS A 64 -2.17 1.97 -10.25
C HIS A 64 -0.96 2.35 -9.39
N ILE A 65 -0.65 1.55 -8.37
CA ILE A 65 0.50 1.81 -7.50
C ILE A 65 1.83 1.83 -8.28
N ASP A 66 1.91 1.11 -9.38
CA ASP A 66 3.14 1.03 -10.18
C ASP A 66 3.56 2.41 -10.71
N PHE A 67 2.61 3.29 -11.00
CA PHE A 67 2.94 4.65 -11.47
C PHE A 67 3.74 5.42 -10.42
N LEU A 68 3.44 5.21 -9.14
CA LEU A 68 4.21 5.80 -8.04
C LEU A 68 5.57 5.09 -7.88
N LEU A 69 5.58 3.78 -7.94
CA LEU A 69 6.80 2.98 -7.78
C LEU A 69 7.83 3.27 -8.87
N LEU A 70 7.37 3.61 -10.07
CA LEU A 70 8.24 3.94 -11.20
C LEU A 70 8.74 5.38 -11.17
N SER A 71 8.15 6.23 -10.33
CA SER A 71 8.55 7.64 -10.21
C SER A 71 9.74 7.80 -9.29
N PRO A 72 10.75 8.61 -9.69
CA PRO A 72 11.87 8.91 -8.80
C PRO A 72 11.47 9.75 -7.59
N CYS A 73 10.26 10.32 -7.57
CA CYS A 73 9.76 11.10 -6.44
C CYS A 73 9.36 10.22 -5.25
N PHE A 74 9.05 8.95 -5.48
CA PHE A 74 8.55 8.05 -4.45
C PHE A 74 9.58 6.99 -4.10
N GLN A 75 9.77 6.77 -2.80
CA GLN A 75 10.65 5.71 -2.29
C GLN A 75 9.86 4.84 -1.32
N VAL A 76 9.88 3.53 -1.55
CA VAL A 76 9.28 2.58 -0.61
C VAL A 76 10.14 2.52 0.65
N MET A 77 9.52 2.71 1.80
CA MET A 77 10.21 2.69 3.09
C MET A 77 10.03 1.35 3.80
N ARG A 78 8.82 0.82 3.81
CA ARG A 78 8.51 -0.46 4.43
C ARG A 78 7.14 -0.95 4.02
N ALA A 79 6.85 -2.21 4.32
CA ALA A 79 5.53 -2.80 4.12
C ALA A 79 5.10 -3.50 5.40
N TYR A 80 3.86 -3.26 5.79
CA TYR A 80 3.24 -3.89 6.96
C TYR A 80 2.33 -4.98 6.43
N CYS A 81 2.64 -6.23 6.74
CA CYS A 81 1.93 -7.38 6.19
C CYS A 81 1.12 -8.08 7.27
N ILE A 82 -0.13 -8.43 6.94
CA ILE A 82 -0.97 -9.27 7.78
C ILE A 82 -1.14 -10.59 7.03
N HIS A 83 -0.63 -11.67 7.63
CA HIS A 83 -0.75 -13.02 7.07
C HIS A 83 -2.16 -13.54 7.34
N THR A 84 -2.96 -13.66 6.31
CA THR A 84 -4.35 -14.11 6.40
C THR A 84 -4.84 -14.55 5.03
N SER A 85 -5.85 -15.41 4.99
CA SER A 85 -6.56 -15.75 3.76
C SER A 85 -7.88 -14.97 3.62
N GLU A 86 -8.21 -14.13 4.61
CA GLU A 86 -9.46 -13.37 4.63
C GLU A 86 -9.36 -12.07 3.82
N LYS A 87 -10.47 -11.68 3.20
CA LYS A 87 -10.56 -10.45 2.40
C LYS A 87 -10.79 -9.24 3.32
N ILE A 88 -9.74 -8.78 3.98
CA ILE A 88 -9.82 -7.66 4.92
C ILE A 88 -9.23 -6.34 4.39
N GLU A 89 -8.92 -6.29 3.10
CA GLU A 89 -8.35 -5.10 2.47
C GLU A 89 -9.21 -3.85 2.68
N CYS A 90 -10.50 -3.94 2.38
CA CYS A 90 -11.40 -2.79 2.54
C CYS A 90 -11.60 -2.42 4.01
N LEU A 91 -11.66 -3.41 4.90
CA LEU A 91 -11.73 -3.15 6.34
C LEU A 91 -10.51 -2.37 6.80
N LEU A 92 -9.33 -2.78 6.36
CA LEU A 92 -8.08 -2.10 6.68
C LEU A 92 -8.08 -0.67 6.12
N ALA A 93 -8.48 -0.50 4.87
CA ALA A 93 -8.55 0.80 4.22
C ALA A 93 -9.50 1.76 4.95
N MET A 94 -10.65 1.26 5.41
CA MET A 94 -11.63 2.07 6.12
C MET A 94 -11.13 2.58 7.47
N GLN A 95 -10.15 1.95 8.05
CA GLN A 95 -9.59 2.33 9.36
C GLN A 95 -8.29 3.14 9.26
N MET A 96 -7.82 3.42 8.06
CA MET A 96 -6.65 4.27 7.87
C MET A 96 -6.95 5.71 8.28
N THR A 97 -6.03 6.33 9.00
CA THR A 97 -6.19 7.68 9.55
C THR A 97 -5.74 8.79 8.60
N GLY A 98 -5.04 8.44 7.52
CA GLY A 98 -4.55 9.41 6.55
C GLY A 98 -5.65 9.98 5.67
N LYS A 99 -5.31 11.02 4.91
CA LYS A 99 -6.22 11.62 3.94
C LYS A 99 -6.30 10.73 2.69
N VAL A 100 -7.49 10.26 2.36
CA VAL A 100 -7.69 9.39 1.20
C VAL A 100 -7.42 10.12 -0.12
N ILE A 101 -6.72 9.45 -1.02
CA ILE A 101 -6.58 9.86 -2.41
C ILE A 101 -7.71 9.14 -3.16
N SER A 102 -8.78 9.88 -3.45
CA SER A 102 -10.04 9.32 -3.92
C SER A 102 -9.89 8.47 -5.18
N GLY A 103 -10.49 7.28 -5.15
CA GLY A 103 -10.55 6.37 -6.29
C GLY A 103 -9.27 5.60 -6.59
N PHE A 104 -8.15 5.91 -5.93
CA PHE A 104 -6.88 5.24 -6.22
C PHE A 104 -6.88 3.81 -5.64
N GLY A 105 -6.76 2.82 -6.52
CA GLY A 105 -6.71 1.42 -6.12
C GLY A 105 -8.04 0.80 -5.71
N SER A 106 -9.17 1.48 -5.92
CA SER A 106 -10.49 1.03 -5.44
C SER A 106 -11.46 0.62 -6.56
N THR A 107 -10.95 0.21 -7.70
CA THR A 107 -11.79 -0.16 -8.86
C THR A 107 -12.68 -1.38 -8.60
N ASP A 108 -12.27 -2.26 -7.70
CA ASP A 108 -12.95 -3.54 -7.42
C ASP A 108 -13.73 -3.54 -6.10
N CYS A 109 -13.89 -2.38 -5.45
CA CYS A 109 -14.60 -2.30 -4.18
C CYS A 109 -15.31 -0.96 -4.01
N SER A 110 -16.15 -0.86 -2.96
CA SER A 110 -16.90 0.35 -2.64
C SER A 110 -16.12 1.38 -1.83
N CYS A 111 -14.86 1.12 -1.55
CA CYS A 111 -14.00 2.04 -0.81
C CYS A 111 -13.74 3.32 -1.62
N LYS A 112 -13.55 4.45 -0.93
CA LYS A 112 -13.20 5.72 -1.60
C LYS A 112 -11.82 5.68 -2.24
N GLY A 113 -10.93 4.86 -1.76
CA GLY A 113 -9.60 4.65 -2.29
C GLY A 113 -8.77 3.82 -1.33
N HIS A 114 -7.62 3.36 -1.80
CA HIS A 114 -6.69 2.56 -1.01
C HIS A 114 -5.34 3.26 -0.82
N LEU A 115 -5.21 4.50 -1.25
CA LEU A 115 -4.02 5.32 -1.06
C LEU A 115 -4.32 6.47 -0.11
N PHE A 116 -3.47 6.66 0.88
CA PHE A 116 -3.70 7.64 1.96
C PHE A 116 -2.45 8.49 2.16
N TYR A 117 -2.65 9.81 2.31
CA TYR A 117 -1.59 10.77 2.54
C TYR A 117 -1.43 11.06 4.04
N PHE A 118 -0.16 11.18 4.47
CA PHE A 118 0.22 11.59 5.83
C PHE A 118 1.30 12.66 5.73
N ALA A 119 1.17 13.73 6.51
CA ALA A 119 2.19 14.78 6.54
C ALA A 119 3.48 14.31 7.23
N ASP A 120 3.35 13.47 8.24
CA ASP A 120 4.46 12.92 9.04
C ASP A 120 4.47 11.39 8.96
N ASP A 121 5.60 10.76 9.34
CA ASP A 121 5.74 9.31 9.31
C ASP A 121 4.66 8.63 10.15
N PRO A 122 3.75 7.86 9.55
CA PRO A 122 2.63 7.25 10.25
C PRO A 122 2.97 5.88 10.86
N HIS A 123 4.23 5.58 11.11
CA HIS A 123 4.68 4.25 11.55
C HIS A 123 3.89 3.72 12.74
N GLU A 124 3.81 4.51 13.81
CA GLU A 124 3.15 4.06 15.06
C GLU A 124 1.66 3.79 14.83
N ASP A 125 0.99 4.67 14.12
CA ASP A 125 -0.44 4.53 13.82
C ASP A 125 -0.72 3.30 12.98
N ILE A 126 0.08 3.08 11.93
CA ILE A 126 -0.09 1.93 11.05
C ILE A 126 0.23 0.63 11.79
N LEU A 127 1.31 0.61 12.56
CA LEU A 127 1.69 -0.57 13.33
C LEU A 127 0.59 -0.96 14.32
N HIS A 128 0.03 0.02 15.02
CA HIS A 128 -1.08 -0.21 15.93
C HIS A 128 -2.31 -0.78 15.20
N LEU A 129 -2.64 -0.21 14.06
CA LEU A 129 -3.78 -0.64 13.25
C LEU A 129 -3.64 -2.09 12.78
N VAL A 130 -2.50 -2.44 12.17
CA VAL A 130 -2.30 -3.80 11.66
C VAL A 130 -2.26 -4.82 12.79
N SER A 131 -1.68 -4.49 13.92
CA SER A 131 -1.66 -5.36 15.09
C SER A 131 -3.06 -5.60 15.65
N SER A 132 -3.86 -4.54 15.74
CA SER A 132 -5.24 -4.62 16.22
C SER A 132 -6.12 -5.50 15.32
N ILE A 133 -6.00 -5.33 14.00
CA ILE A 133 -6.76 -6.13 13.04
C ILE A 133 -6.30 -7.59 13.07
N SER A 134 -5.01 -7.84 13.14
CA SER A 134 -4.47 -9.21 13.23
C SER A 134 -4.99 -9.94 14.46
N GLU A 135 -5.06 -9.28 15.60
CA GLU A 135 -5.63 -9.87 16.84
C GLU A 135 -7.09 -10.29 16.64
N LYS A 136 -7.88 -9.47 15.96
CA LYS A 136 -9.29 -9.78 15.68
C LYS A 136 -9.47 -10.95 14.73
N GLU A 137 -8.49 -11.18 13.83
CA GLU A 137 -8.54 -12.28 12.87
C GLU A 137 -8.15 -13.63 13.46
N GLY A 138 -7.68 -13.66 14.68
CA GLY A 138 -7.43 -14.87 15.42
C GLY A 138 -5.98 -15.32 15.43
N PRO A 139 -5.68 -16.46 16.09
CA PRO A 139 -4.30 -16.91 16.35
C PRO A 139 -3.54 -17.37 15.11
N SER A 140 -4.20 -17.67 13.99
CA SER A 140 -3.54 -18.04 12.75
C SER A 140 -3.05 -16.82 11.96
N SER A 141 -3.50 -15.63 12.34
CA SER A 141 -3.07 -14.37 11.72
C SER A 141 -1.87 -13.82 12.47
N HIS A 142 -0.89 -13.28 11.75
CA HIS A 142 0.25 -12.58 12.35
C HIS A 142 0.73 -11.48 11.42
N THR A 143 1.55 -10.58 11.94
CA THR A 143 2.06 -9.41 11.22
C THR A 143 3.56 -9.50 11.03
N ASP A 144 4.03 -8.98 9.90
CA ASP A 144 5.45 -8.79 9.60
C ASP A 144 5.67 -7.40 9.04
N ILE A 145 6.86 -6.87 9.29
CA ILE A 145 7.31 -5.63 8.63
C ILE A 145 8.47 -6.02 7.71
N LEU A 146 8.30 -5.73 6.41
CA LEU A 146 9.33 -5.97 5.42
C LEU A 146 9.96 -4.63 5.02
N VAL A 147 11.27 -4.63 4.78
CA VAL A 147 11.99 -3.46 4.28
C VAL A 147 12.71 -3.84 2.99
N PRO A 148 12.86 -2.86 2.06
CA PRO A 148 13.56 -3.10 0.80
C PRO A 148 15.02 -3.48 0.97
#